data_78a32115f9174ec3ade7d3e45e2b3af0
#
_entry.id   78a32115f9174ec3ade7d3e45e2b3af0
#
_cell.length_a   1.000
_cell.length_b   1.000
_cell.length_c   1.000
_cell.angle_alpha   90.00
_cell.angle_beta   90.00
_cell.angle_gamma   90.00
#
_symmetry.space_group_name_H-M   'P 1'
#
loop_
_entity.id
_entity.type
_entity.pdbx_description
1 polymer ?
#
loop_
_entity_poly.entity_id
_entity_poly.type
_entity_poly.pdbx_seq_one_letter_code
_entity_poly.pdbx_strand_id
1 'polypeptide(L)'
;ILYKIMNLHSKDNKSNLRTGLYIVSTPIGNMLDISNRAIDVLKNSYLILCEDTRISKKLTLKYNINSKLISYHKFNEKKNIEKICFELKQKKIISLISDAGTPTISDPGKILIKECISQNINIFPIPGPSAVTASVSVSGFSEKYFFYGFFPEKTKEIEKKLSEIKDLDSSIVFFISAKKLNRNINIIKKFFLDRDIVICKEITKFYEEFFRCKVSDLKPFKNLKGEITIVISELNNKKKASNNLNESDKKKIKMLVK
;
A
#
# COMPACT_ATOMS: atom_id res chain seq x y z
N ILE A 1 28.17 -9.69 4.20
CA ILE A 1 27.41 -9.76 2.93
C ILE A 1 26.78 -8.40 2.62
N LEU A 2 26.13 -7.72 3.57
CA LEU A 2 25.51 -6.39 3.37
C LEU A 2 26.51 -5.30 2.98
N TYR A 3 27.73 -5.30 3.52
CA TYR A 3 28.77 -4.30 3.23
C TYR A 3 29.32 -4.38 1.79
N LYS A 4 29.29 -5.57 1.18
CA LYS A 4 29.77 -5.78 -0.20
C LYS A 4 28.78 -5.30 -1.26
N ILE A 5 27.50 -5.13 -0.89
CA ILE A 5 26.43 -4.67 -1.80
C ILE A 5 26.42 -3.13 -1.94
N MET A 6 26.89 -2.39 -0.94
CA MET A 6 26.88 -0.92 -0.96
C MET A 6 27.90 -0.27 -1.92
N ASN A 7 28.94 -0.99 -2.32
CA ASN A 7 30.03 -0.44 -3.16
C ASN A 7 29.90 -0.69 -4.67
N LEU A 8 28.78 -1.23 -5.14
CA LEU A 8 28.60 -1.59 -6.55
C LEU A 8 28.03 -0.46 -7.45
N HIS A 9 27.78 0.74 -6.90
CA HIS A 9 27.07 1.80 -7.64
C HIS A 9 27.82 3.13 -7.75
N SER A 10 29.14 3.17 -7.55
CA SER A 10 29.93 4.40 -7.60
C SER A 10 30.87 4.55 -8.81
N LYS A 11 30.57 3.92 -9.94
CA LYS A 11 31.29 4.21 -11.20
C LYS A 11 30.29 4.35 -12.35
N ASP A 12 30.34 5.51 -12.95
CA ASP A 12 29.72 5.94 -14.20
C ASP A 12 28.23 6.35 -14.17
N ASN A 13 28.03 7.66 -14.32
CA ASN A 13 26.75 8.37 -14.49
C ASN A 13 26.00 8.08 -15.81
N LYS A 14 26.09 6.88 -16.35
CA LYS A 14 25.13 6.40 -17.37
C LYS A 14 24.26 5.34 -16.72
N SER A 15 22.97 5.65 -16.55
CA SER A 15 21.99 4.70 -16.02
C SER A 15 21.94 3.47 -16.92
N ASN A 16 22.58 2.37 -16.47
CA ASN A 16 22.52 1.07 -17.12
C ASN A 16 21.16 0.40 -16.82
N LEU A 17 20.06 1.11 -17.16
CA LEU A 17 18.73 0.58 -16.95
C LEU A 17 18.45 -0.55 -17.94
N ARG A 18 18.02 -1.68 -17.41
CA ARG A 18 17.57 -2.81 -18.22
C ARG A 18 16.22 -2.52 -18.84
N THR A 19 15.96 -3.03 -20.02
CA THR A 19 14.66 -2.90 -20.68
C THR A 19 13.57 -3.68 -19.96
N GLY A 20 12.37 -3.10 -19.85
CA GLY A 20 11.24 -3.73 -19.17
C GLY A 20 10.28 -2.74 -18.52
N LEU A 21 9.35 -3.27 -17.73
CA LEU A 21 8.37 -2.53 -16.98
C LEU A 21 8.92 -2.16 -15.58
N TYR A 22 8.91 -0.89 -15.24
CA TYR A 22 9.29 -0.39 -13.92
C TYR A 22 8.07 0.03 -13.11
N ILE A 23 7.89 -0.57 -11.94
CA ILE A 23 6.84 -0.20 -10.98
C ILE A 23 7.45 0.81 -10.01
N VAL A 24 7.13 2.09 -10.20
CA VAL A 24 7.82 3.19 -9.52
C VAL A 24 6.93 3.83 -8.47
N SER A 25 7.35 3.75 -7.20
CA SER A 25 6.66 4.41 -6.10
C SER A 25 6.85 5.93 -6.19
N THR A 26 5.76 6.67 -5.97
CA THR A 26 5.69 8.14 -5.98
C THR A 26 5.39 8.71 -4.60
N PRO A 27 5.62 10.00 -4.35
CA PRO A 27 5.30 10.62 -3.07
C PRO A 27 3.83 10.46 -2.67
N ILE A 28 3.57 10.30 -1.37
CA ILE A 28 2.22 10.24 -0.80
C ILE A 28 1.73 11.58 -0.25
N GLY A 29 2.57 12.60 -0.31
CA GLY A 29 2.26 13.95 0.18
C GLY A 29 3.44 14.89 -0.01
N ASN A 30 4.59 14.54 0.57
CA ASN A 30 5.81 15.31 0.43
C ASN A 30 6.59 14.90 -0.83
N MET A 31 6.75 15.82 -1.75
CA MET A 31 7.47 15.58 -3.01
C MET A 31 8.93 15.15 -2.79
N LEU A 32 9.55 15.48 -1.66
CA LEU A 32 10.93 15.10 -1.34
C LEU A 32 11.10 13.62 -0.98
N ASP A 33 10.01 12.90 -0.75
CA ASP A 33 10.07 11.47 -0.42
C ASP A 33 10.36 10.58 -1.64
N ILE A 34 10.41 11.14 -2.85
CA ILE A 34 10.80 10.39 -4.04
C ILE A 34 12.28 10.02 -3.99
N SER A 35 12.61 8.78 -4.32
CA SER A 35 14.01 8.37 -4.39
C SER A 35 14.72 8.90 -5.65
N ASN A 36 16.02 9.18 -5.55
CA ASN A 36 16.84 9.56 -6.70
C ASN A 36 16.78 8.52 -7.83
N ARG A 37 16.71 7.23 -7.47
CA ARG A 37 16.57 6.13 -8.43
C ARG A 37 15.21 6.17 -9.15
N ALA A 38 14.13 6.57 -8.47
CA ALA A 38 12.82 6.76 -9.11
C ALA A 38 12.89 7.89 -10.14
N ILE A 39 13.50 9.03 -9.79
CA ILE A 39 13.67 10.16 -10.71
C ILE A 39 14.49 9.74 -11.94
N ASP A 40 15.60 9.02 -11.74
CA ASP A 40 16.44 8.54 -12.85
C ASP A 40 15.67 7.60 -13.78
N VAL A 41 14.96 6.61 -13.24
CA VAL A 41 14.13 5.70 -14.03
C VAL A 41 13.06 6.45 -14.82
N LEU A 42 12.36 7.39 -14.18
CA LEU A 42 11.30 8.15 -14.83
C LEU A 42 11.86 9.05 -15.97
N LYS A 43 13.05 9.65 -15.79
CA LYS A 43 13.72 10.44 -16.83
C LYS A 43 14.12 9.61 -18.05
N ASN A 44 14.47 8.35 -17.84
CA ASN A 44 14.92 7.44 -18.91
C ASN A 44 13.80 6.56 -19.48
N SER A 45 12.55 6.74 -19.02
CA SER A 45 11.41 5.99 -19.54
C SER A 45 10.99 6.49 -20.90
N TYR A 46 10.77 5.57 -21.86
CA TYR A 46 10.15 5.87 -23.14
C TYR A 46 8.75 6.45 -22.97
N LEU A 47 8.00 5.90 -22.01
CA LEU A 47 6.73 6.45 -21.56
C LEU A 47 6.44 6.09 -20.09
N ILE A 48 5.61 6.90 -19.47
CA ILE A 48 5.15 6.73 -18.10
C ILE A 48 3.63 6.51 -18.12
N LEU A 49 3.20 5.36 -17.63
CA LEU A 49 1.80 5.03 -17.39
C LEU A 49 1.40 5.62 -16.03
N CYS A 50 0.32 6.40 -15.97
CA CYS A 50 -0.14 7.05 -14.76
C CYS A 50 -1.68 7.11 -14.71
N GLU A 51 -2.24 7.11 -13.50
CA GLU A 51 -3.69 7.11 -13.33
C GLU A 51 -4.30 8.44 -13.78
N ASP A 52 -3.84 9.57 -13.22
CA ASP A 52 -4.22 10.91 -13.64
C ASP A 52 -2.98 11.69 -14.13
N THR A 53 -2.97 11.99 -15.44
CA THR A 53 -1.88 12.74 -16.08
C THR A 53 -1.71 14.15 -15.52
N ARG A 54 -2.76 14.76 -14.95
CA ARG A 54 -2.72 16.11 -14.36
C ARG A 54 -1.95 16.09 -13.03
N ILE A 55 -2.15 15.04 -12.22
CA ILE A 55 -1.42 14.83 -10.96
C ILE A 55 0.03 14.51 -11.28
N SER A 56 0.27 13.54 -12.14
CA SER A 56 1.61 13.12 -12.54
C SER A 56 2.42 14.25 -13.20
N LYS A 57 1.77 15.17 -13.92
CA LYS A 57 2.42 16.34 -14.51
C LYS A 57 3.08 17.24 -13.47
N LYS A 58 2.50 17.37 -12.25
CA LYS A 58 3.14 18.15 -11.17
C LYS A 58 4.47 17.54 -10.75
N LEU A 59 4.53 16.20 -10.67
CA LEU A 59 5.75 15.47 -10.34
C LEU A 59 6.79 15.63 -11.45
N THR A 60 6.41 15.40 -12.72
CA THR A 60 7.33 15.47 -13.85
C THR A 60 7.90 16.87 -14.04
N LEU A 61 7.10 17.92 -13.85
CA LEU A 61 7.57 19.30 -13.90
C LEU A 61 8.59 19.60 -12.79
N LYS A 62 8.30 19.19 -11.54
CA LYS A 62 9.20 19.46 -10.40
C LYS A 62 10.59 18.85 -10.59
N TYR A 63 10.69 17.67 -11.21
CA TYR A 63 11.95 16.94 -11.36
C TYR A 63 12.52 16.97 -12.78
N ASN A 64 12.00 17.85 -13.66
CA ASN A 64 12.44 17.97 -15.06
C ASN A 64 12.44 16.61 -15.77
N ILE A 65 11.32 15.87 -15.69
CA ILE A 65 11.10 14.59 -16.36
C ILE A 65 10.32 14.87 -17.64
N ASN A 66 10.94 14.62 -18.80
CA ASN A 66 10.37 14.90 -20.13
C ASN A 66 9.69 13.70 -20.78
N SER A 67 9.65 12.55 -20.10
CA SER A 67 9.03 11.33 -20.60
C SER A 67 7.53 11.50 -20.83
N LYS A 68 7.02 10.90 -21.89
CA LYS A 68 5.62 10.99 -22.28
C LYS A 68 4.71 10.33 -21.23
N LEU A 69 3.71 11.07 -20.72
CA LEU A 69 2.66 10.56 -19.85
C LEU A 69 1.53 9.94 -20.67
N ILE A 70 1.07 8.76 -20.27
CA ILE A 70 -0.10 8.09 -20.83
C ILE A 70 -1.04 7.70 -19.69
N SER A 71 -2.31 8.05 -19.84
CA SER A 71 -3.33 7.66 -18.85
C SER A 71 -3.53 6.14 -18.86
N TYR A 72 -3.39 5.53 -17.69
CA TYR A 72 -3.54 4.12 -17.43
C TYR A 72 -4.28 3.90 -16.11
N HIS A 73 -5.56 3.61 -16.16
CA HIS A 73 -6.45 3.47 -15.03
C HIS A 73 -7.38 2.26 -15.21
N LYS A 74 -8.09 1.89 -14.17
CA LYS A 74 -8.96 0.71 -14.10
C LYS A 74 -9.91 0.53 -15.29
N PHE A 75 -10.37 1.62 -15.90
CA PHE A 75 -11.34 1.57 -17.01
C PHE A 75 -10.70 1.41 -18.40
N ASN A 76 -9.41 1.73 -18.55
CA ASN A 76 -8.73 1.65 -19.84
C ASN A 76 -7.56 0.65 -19.84
N GLU A 77 -7.18 0.06 -18.70
CA GLU A 77 -6.01 -0.82 -18.61
C GLU A 77 -6.08 -1.99 -19.60
N LYS A 78 -7.21 -2.69 -19.69
CA LYS A 78 -7.36 -3.84 -20.62
C LYS A 78 -7.12 -3.46 -22.07
N LYS A 79 -7.62 -2.30 -22.52
CA LYS A 79 -7.48 -1.82 -23.91
C LYS A 79 -6.03 -1.51 -24.28
N ASN A 80 -5.22 -1.12 -23.30
CA ASN A 80 -3.85 -0.66 -23.55
C ASN A 80 -2.79 -1.76 -23.42
N ILE A 81 -3.12 -2.92 -22.85
CA ILE A 81 -2.16 -4.00 -22.53
C ILE A 81 -1.35 -4.44 -23.75
N GLU A 82 -2.00 -4.80 -24.83
CA GLU A 82 -1.34 -5.31 -26.04
C GLU A 82 -0.32 -4.31 -26.58
N LYS A 83 -0.71 -3.04 -26.68
CA LYS A 83 0.17 -1.97 -27.13
C LYS A 83 1.36 -1.77 -26.19
N ILE A 84 1.15 -1.80 -24.89
CA ILE A 84 2.21 -1.64 -23.90
C ILE A 84 3.18 -2.81 -23.96
N CYS A 85 2.69 -4.04 -24.01
CA CYS A 85 3.52 -5.24 -24.14
C CYS A 85 4.30 -5.26 -25.45
N PHE A 86 3.71 -4.81 -26.55
CA PHE A 86 4.43 -4.65 -27.81
C PHE A 86 5.62 -3.70 -27.68
N GLU A 87 5.42 -2.50 -27.08
CA GLU A 87 6.50 -1.53 -26.85
C GLU A 87 7.60 -2.07 -25.92
N LEU A 88 7.23 -2.82 -24.89
CA LEU A 88 8.17 -3.48 -23.98
C LEU A 88 9.04 -4.54 -24.69
N LYS A 89 8.45 -5.30 -25.61
CA LYS A 89 9.18 -6.27 -26.46
C LYS A 89 10.16 -5.59 -27.43
N GLN A 90 9.90 -4.35 -27.81
CA GLN A 90 10.85 -3.52 -28.57
C GLN A 90 12.00 -2.98 -27.72
N LYS A 91 12.26 -3.61 -26.58
CA LYS A 91 13.34 -3.26 -25.63
C LYS A 91 13.23 -1.83 -25.07
N LYS A 92 12.05 -1.29 -24.99
CA LYS A 92 11.78 0.02 -24.35
C LYS A 92 11.67 -0.10 -22.83
N ILE A 93 11.97 0.99 -22.16
CA ILE A 93 11.73 1.16 -20.72
C ILE A 93 10.39 1.85 -20.54
N ILE A 94 9.48 1.23 -19.82
CA ILE A 94 8.17 1.81 -19.49
C ILE A 94 8.02 1.82 -17.98
N SER A 95 7.60 2.96 -17.43
CA SER A 95 7.30 3.08 -16.00
C SER A 95 5.80 3.09 -15.75
N LEU A 96 5.36 2.44 -14.69
CA LEU A 96 4.02 2.56 -14.13
C LEU A 96 4.12 3.29 -12.80
N ILE A 97 3.36 4.36 -12.65
CA ILE A 97 3.19 5.12 -11.41
C ILE A 97 1.71 5.22 -11.04
N SER A 98 1.41 5.38 -9.75
CA SER A 98 0.11 5.78 -9.22
C SER A 98 0.09 7.27 -8.88
N ASP A 99 -1.07 7.81 -8.56
CA ASP A 99 -1.20 9.21 -8.14
C ASP A 99 -0.46 9.48 -6.84
N ALA A 100 -0.36 8.46 -5.95
CA ALA A 100 0.38 8.53 -4.70
C ALA A 100 0.81 7.12 -4.24
N GLY A 101 2.06 6.97 -3.78
CA GLY A 101 2.56 5.73 -3.19
C GLY A 101 3.01 4.69 -4.21
N THR A 102 2.88 3.42 -3.82
CA THR A 102 3.36 2.27 -4.60
C THR A 102 2.25 1.75 -5.50
N PRO A 103 2.45 1.74 -6.84
CA PRO A 103 1.45 1.22 -7.79
C PRO A 103 1.03 -0.21 -7.48
N THR A 104 -0.18 -0.58 -7.89
CA THR A 104 -0.81 -1.90 -7.69
C THR A 104 -1.25 -2.22 -6.26
N ILE A 105 -0.88 -1.41 -5.29
CA ILE A 105 -1.32 -1.52 -3.89
C ILE A 105 -2.59 -0.68 -3.70
N SER A 106 -3.73 -1.25 -4.00
CA SER A 106 -5.06 -0.61 -4.15
C SER A 106 -5.22 0.25 -5.40
N ASP A 107 -4.27 0.19 -6.34
CA ASP A 107 -4.17 0.96 -7.56
C ASP A 107 -4.19 0.07 -8.81
N PRO A 108 -4.38 0.61 -10.02
CA PRO A 108 -4.28 -0.12 -11.30
C PRO A 108 -2.90 -0.73 -11.54
N GLY A 109 -2.82 -1.72 -12.44
CA GLY A 109 -1.57 -2.29 -12.91
C GLY A 109 -1.42 -3.80 -12.74
N LYS A 110 -2.22 -4.43 -11.86
CA LYS A 110 -2.14 -5.88 -11.62
C LYS A 110 -2.32 -6.69 -12.90
N ILE A 111 -3.20 -6.26 -13.81
CA ILE A 111 -3.46 -6.99 -15.07
C ILE A 111 -2.25 -6.85 -15.98
N LEU A 112 -1.65 -5.67 -16.12
CA LEU A 112 -0.44 -5.46 -16.90
C LEU A 112 0.73 -6.30 -16.38
N ILE A 113 0.93 -6.34 -15.05
CA ILE A 113 1.99 -7.15 -14.44
C ILE A 113 1.79 -8.64 -14.79
N LYS A 114 0.56 -9.15 -14.67
CA LYS A 114 0.26 -10.54 -15.04
C LYS A 114 0.57 -10.82 -16.50
N GLU A 115 0.23 -9.91 -17.39
CA GLU A 115 0.51 -10.04 -18.82
C GLU A 115 2.01 -9.98 -19.11
N CYS A 116 2.74 -9.07 -18.48
CA CYS A 116 4.20 -9.02 -18.60
C CYS A 116 4.86 -10.34 -18.16
N ILE A 117 4.38 -10.93 -17.04
CA ILE A 117 4.87 -12.21 -16.55
C ILE A 117 4.61 -13.33 -17.57
N SER A 118 3.38 -13.42 -18.13
CA SER A 118 3.01 -14.44 -19.10
C SER A 118 3.83 -14.34 -20.38
N GLN A 119 4.31 -13.14 -20.74
CA GLN A 119 5.10 -12.87 -21.94
C GLN A 119 6.62 -12.81 -21.67
N ASN A 120 7.10 -13.22 -20.48
CA ASN A 120 8.50 -13.17 -20.06
C ASN A 120 9.14 -11.77 -20.18
N ILE A 121 8.37 -10.71 -19.98
CA ILE A 121 8.84 -9.33 -19.95
C ILE A 121 9.39 -9.02 -18.56
N ASN A 122 10.59 -8.44 -18.48
CA ASN A 122 11.20 -8.08 -17.19
C ASN A 122 10.39 -7.02 -16.45
N ILE A 123 10.25 -7.20 -15.13
CA ILE A 123 9.57 -6.25 -14.24
C ILE A 123 10.51 -5.88 -13.10
N PHE A 124 10.66 -4.59 -12.85
CA PHE A 124 11.57 -4.06 -11.84
C PHE A 124 10.83 -3.16 -10.85
N PRO A 125 10.86 -3.48 -9.54
CA PRO A 125 10.33 -2.59 -8.53
C PRO A 125 11.33 -1.46 -8.23
N ILE A 126 10.80 -0.24 -8.10
CA ILE A 126 11.53 0.91 -7.56
C ILE A 126 10.88 1.26 -6.23
N PRO A 127 11.47 0.85 -5.10
CA PRO A 127 10.94 1.10 -3.77
C PRO A 127 10.81 2.60 -3.48
N GLY A 128 9.82 2.93 -2.67
CA GLY A 128 9.59 4.30 -2.25
C GLY A 128 8.43 4.43 -1.27
N PRO A 129 7.79 5.59 -1.20
CA PRO A 129 6.73 5.89 -0.23
C PRO A 129 5.56 4.91 -0.30
N SER A 130 5.04 4.57 0.89
CA SER A 130 3.83 3.76 1.05
C SER A 130 3.13 4.17 2.35
N ALA A 131 1.89 4.62 2.25
CA ALA A 131 1.10 4.98 3.43
C ALA A 131 0.85 3.78 4.36
N VAL A 132 0.80 2.56 3.82
CA VAL A 132 0.68 1.32 4.60
C VAL A 132 1.89 1.12 5.49
N THR A 133 3.10 1.10 4.89
CA THR A 133 4.34 0.88 5.63
C THR A 133 4.61 2.03 6.60
N ALA A 134 4.41 3.29 6.17
CA ALA A 134 4.59 4.46 7.02
C ALA A 134 3.66 4.42 8.24
N SER A 135 2.37 4.07 8.07
CA SER A 135 1.43 4.00 9.19
C SER A 135 1.77 2.87 10.18
N VAL A 136 2.18 1.70 9.67
CA VAL A 136 2.60 0.57 10.53
C VAL A 136 3.86 0.93 11.32
N SER A 137 4.86 1.56 10.70
CA SER A 137 6.12 1.93 11.35
C SER A 137 5.97 2.89 12.52
N VAL A 138 4.93 3.74 12.52
CA VAL A 138 4.65 4.71 13.59
C VAL A 138 3.54 4.26 14.54
N SER A 139 2.94 3.09 14.30
CA SER A 139 1.83 2.60 15.12
C SER A 139 2.28 2.13 16.52
N GLY A 140 3.46 1.53 16.62
CA GLY A 140 3.92 0.83 17.82
C GLY A 140 3.24 -0.52 18.03
N PHE A 141 2.55 -1.06 17.03
CA PHE A 141 1.86 -2.34 17.04
C PHE A 141 2.71 -3.45 16.40
N SER A 142 2.13 -4.64 16.23
CA SER A 142 2.82 -5.79 15.64
C SER A 142 3.35 -5.48 14.23
N GLU A 143 4.59 -5.93 13.96
CA GLU A 143 5.18 -5.91 12.62
C GLU A 143 4.47 -6.84 11.63
N LYS A 144 3.77 -7.86 12.14
CA LYS A 144 2.86 -8.67 11.34
C LYS A 144 1.61 -7.87 11.08
N TYR A 145 1.34 -7.53 9.83
CA TYR A 145 0.15 -6.78 9.48
C TYR A 145 -0.57 -7.36 8.27
N PHE A 146 -1.89 -7.18 8.28
CA PHE A 146 -2.77 -7.49 7.17
C PHE A 146 -3.30 -6.18 6.58
N PHE A 147 -2.91 -5.87 5.35
CA PHE A 147 -3.46 -4.75 4.62
C PHE A 147 -4.72 -5.16 3.86
N TYR A 148 -5.84 -4.65 4.29
CA TYR A 148 -7.14 -4.93 3.67
C TYR A 148 -7.37 -4.14 2.37
N GLY A 149 -6.82 -2.94 2.26
CA GLY A 149 -7.14 -1.97 1.21
C GLY A 149 -8.11 -0.91 1.70
N PHE A 150 -9.02 -0.45 0.84
CA PHE A 150 -10.04 0.52 1.23
C PHE A 150 -11.10 -0.11 2.13
N PHE A 151 -11.48 0.62 3.19
CA PHE A 151 -12.55 0.21 4.08
C PHE A 151 -13.85 0.01 3.29
N PRO A 152 -14.59 -1.11 3.49
CA PRO A 152 -15.78 -1.45 2.71
C PRO A 152 -16.86 -0.35 2.77
N GLU A 153 -17.75 -0.30 1.79
CA GLU A 153 -18.72 0.79 1.68
C GLU A 153 -20.13 0.42 2.15
N LYS A 154 -20.58 -0.77 1.82
CA LYS A 154 -21.95 -1.23 2.11
C LYS A 154 -22.01 -1.89 3.47
N THR A 155 -22.99 -1.54 4.31
CA THR A 155 -23.11 -2.01 5.70
C THR A 155 -23.03 -3.54 5.83
N LYS A 156 -23.80 -4.28 5.01
CA LYS A 156 -23.77 -5.75 5.03
C LYS A 156 -22.39 -6.31 4.66
N GLU A 157 -21.70 -5.68 3.72
CA GLU A 157 -20.35 -6.06 3.31
C GLU A 157 -19.33 -5.75 4.41
N ILE A 158 -19.45 -4.60 5.09
CA ILE A 158 -18.60 -4.22 6.22
C ILE A 158 -18.67 -5.28 7.30
N GLU A 159 -19.86 -5.64 7.77
CA GLU A 159 -20.02 -6.65 8.84
C GLU A 159 -19.42 -8.01 8.46
N LYS A 160 -19.71 -8.49 7.25
CA LYS A 160 -19.15 -9.74 6.74
C LYS A 160 -17.61 -9.69 6.74
N LYS A 161 -17.04 -8.63 6.15
CA LYS A 161 -15.58 -8.50 5.99
C LYS A 161 -14.86 -8.31 7.32
N LEU A 162 -15.41 -7.50 8.23
CA LEU A 162 -14.81 -7.32 9.55
C LEU A 162 -14.90 -8.60 10.39
N SER A 163 -15.98 -9.39 10.27
CA SER A 163 -16.09 -10.68 10.96
C SER A 163 -15.06 -11.69 10.47
N GLU A 164 -14.68 -11.67 9.18
CA GLU A 164 -13.66 -12.55 8.60
C GLU A 164 -12.24 -12.26 9.15
N ILE A 165 -11.97 -11.02 9.55
CA ILE A 165 -10.61 -10.58 9.93
C ILE A 165 -10.46 -10.18 11.40
N LYS A 166 -11.55 -10.12 12.17
CA LYS A 166 -11.53 -9.66 13.58
C LYS A 166 -10.61 -10.48 14.49
N ASP A 167 -10.41 -11.75 14.17
CA ASP A 167 -9.64 -12.69 14.99
C ASP A 167 -8.19 -12.87 14.49
N LEU A 168 -7.75 -12.09 13.48
CA LEU A 168 -6.37 -12.10 13.01
C LEU A 168 -5.42 -11.65 14.11
N ASP A 169 -4.41 -12.46 14.42
CA ASP A 169 -3.31 -12.09 15.32
C ASP A 169 -2.22 -11.32 14.58
N SER A 170 -2.64 -10.16 14.07
CA SER A 170 -1.80 -9.21 13.34
C SER A 170 -2.41 -7.82 13.41
N SER A 171 -1.61 -6.81 13.17
CA SER A 171 -2.14 -5.45 12.90
C SER A 171 -2.97 -5.46 11.63
N ILE A 172 -4.06 -4.67 11.59
CA ILE A 172 -4.95 -4.58 10.43
C ILE A 172 -4.94 -3.15 9.92
N VAL A 173 -4.64 -2.98 8.63
CA VAL A 173 -4.50 -1.66 8.00
C VAL A 173 -5.60 -1.43 6.98
N PHE A 174 -6.25 -0.25 7.03
CA PHE A 174 -7.23 0.18 6.04
C PHE A 174 -6.94 1.60 5.55
N PHE A 175 -7.23 1.85 4.29
CA PHE A 175 -7.45 3.21 3.78
C PHE A 175 -8.92 3.59 3.99
N ILE A 176 -9.16 4.77 4.53
CA ILE A 176 -10.53 5.23 4.85
C ILE A 176 -10.62 6.76 4.69
N SER A 177 -11.75 7.28 4.23
CA SER A 177 -11.98 8.72 4.27
C SER A 177 -12.53 9.16 5.63
N ALA A 178 -12.30 10.41 6.00
CA ALA A 178 -12.78 11.01 7.24
C ALA A 178 -14.28 10.80 7.49
N LYS A 179 -15.08 11.01 6.44
CA LYS A 179 -16.54 10.81 6.50
C LYS A 179 -16.90 9.35 6.77
N LYS A 180 -16.20 8.40 6.15
CA LYS A 180 -16.43 6.97 6.36
C LYS A 180 -15.97 6.53 7.75
N LEU A 181 -14.85 7.04 8.24
CA LEU A 181 -14.38 6.73 9.59
C LEU A 181 -15.43 7.12 10.63
N ASN A 182 -15.89 8.37 10.64
CA ASN A 182 -16.89 8.84 11.58
C ASN A 182 -18.21 8.04 11.52
N ARG A 183 -18.67 7.69 10.31
CA ARG A 183 -19.89 6.90 10.12
C ARG A 183 -19.76 5.48 10.69
N ASN A 184 -18.56 4.91 10.63
CA ASN A 184 -18.33 3.50 10.95
C ASN A 184 -17.69 3.25 12.31
N ILE A 185 -17.56 4.26 13.18
CA ILE A 185 -16.97 4.11 14.53
C ILE A 185 -17.67 3.00 15.31
N ASN A 186 -19.01 2.98 15.34
CA ASN A 186 -19.76 1.99 16.09
C ASN A 186 -19.52 0.56 15.58
N ILE A 187 -19.40 0.37 14.27
CA ILE A 187 -19.13 -0.94 13.71
C ILE A 187 -17.68 -1.35 13.93
N ILE A 188 -16.72 -0.41 13.87
CA ILE A 188 -15.32 -0.67 14.24
C ILE A 188 -15.24 -1.12 15.71
N LYS A 189 -15.94 -0.44 16.63
CA LYS A 189 -16.04 -0.84 18.04
C LYS A 189 -16.65 -2.23 18.20
N LYS A 190 -17.71 -2.55 17.47
CA LYS A 190 -18.37 -3.87 17.52
C LYS A 190 -17.40 -5.02 17.28
N PHE A 191 -16.45 -4.86 16.35
CA PHE A 191 -15.56 -5.96 15.95
C PHE A 191 -14.18 -5.93 16.60
N PHE A 192 -13.70 -4.75 17.05
CA PHE A 192 -12.32 -4.56 17.51
C PHE A 192 -12.23 -3.89 18.91
N LEU A 193 -13.26 -3.99 19.73
CA LEU A 193 -13.41 -3.26 21.00
C LEU A 193 -12.17 -3.30 21.90
N ASP A 194 -11.53 -4.47 21.99
CA ASP A 194 -10.39 -4.73 22.90
C ASP A 194 -9.02 -4.45 22.28
N ARG A 195 -8.99 -3.87 21.07
CA ARG A 195 -7.75 -3.52 20.37
C ARG A 195 -7.46 -2.03 20.51
N ASP A 196 -6.22 -1.68 20.25
CA ASP A 196 -5.80 -0.29 20.11
C ASP A 196 -5.89 0.13 18.63
N ILE A 197 -5.99 1.43 18.38
CA ILE A 197 -6.06 2.01 17.03
C ILE A 197 -5.17 3.24 16.93
N VAL A 198 -4.47 3.36 15.79
CA VAL A 198 -3.87 4.61 15.38
C VAL A 198 -4.52 5.09 14.09
N ILE A 199 -4.88 6.37 14.05
CA ILE A 199 -5.45 7.05 12.89
C ILE A 199 -4.37 7.99 12.38
N CYS A 200 -3.82 7.66 11.22
CA CYS A 200 -2.78 8.43 10.55
C CYS A 200 -3.45 9.30 9.50
N LYS A 201 -3.48 10.60 9.73
CA LYS A 201 -4.10 11.60 8.86
C LYS A 201 -3.04 12.33 8.07
N GLU A 202 -3.26 12.49 6.76
CA GLU A 202 -2.44 13.33 5.87
C GLU A 202 -0.93 13.05 5.99
N ILE A 203 -0.53 11.76 6.02
CA ILE A 203 0.86 11.31 6.20
C ILE A 203 1.78 12.05 5.21
N THR A 204 2.90 12.59 5.71
CA THR A 204 3.91 13.39 5.00
C THR A 204 3.44 14.76 4.49
N LYS A 205 2.18 15.14 4.72
CA LYS A 205 1.63 16.44 4.30
C LYS A 205 1.70 17.47 5.43
N PHE A 206 1.37 18.73 5.11
CA PHE A 206 1.44 19.85 6.05
C PHE A 206 0.56 19.65 7.30
N TYR A 207 -0.59 18.98 7.17
CA TYR A 207 -1.52 18.70 8.27
C TYR A 207 -1.43 17.24 8.74
N GLU A 208 -0.23 16.67 8.75
CA GLU A 208 0.03 15.34 9.28
C GLU A 208 -0.31 15.26 10.76
N GLU A 209 -1.08 14.25 11.15
CA GLU A 209 -1.52 14.04 12.53
C GLU A 209 -1.71 12.55 12.82
N PHE A 210 -1.36 12.14 14.06
CA PHE A 210 -1.51 10.76 14.52
C PHE A 210 -2.33 10.73 15.80
N PHE A 211 -3.54 10.13 15.74
CA PHE A 211 -4.41 9.93 16.89
C PHE A 211 -4.33 8.49 17.37
N ARG A 212 -4.02 8.29 18.64
CA ARG A 212 -3.88 6.97 19.27
C ARG A 212 -4.86 6.83 20.41
N CYS A 213 -5.64 5.73 20.42
CA CYS A 213 -6.54 5.42 21.53
C CYS A 213 -6.89 3.93 21.52
N LYS A 214 -7.59 3.48 22.58
CA LYS A 214 -8.31 2.19 22.51
C LYS A 214 -9.48 2.34 21.55
N VAL A 215 -9.82 1.28 20.84
CA VAL A 215 -11.00 1.27 19.96
C VAL A 215 -12.28 1.55 20.79
N SER A 216 -12.36 1.09 22.06
CA SER A 216 -13.44 1.42 23.00
C SER A 216 -13.65 2.91 23.18
N ASP A 217 -12.58 3.71 23.17
CA ASP A 217 -12.59 5.13 23.48
C ASP A 217 -12.74 6.01 22.23
N LEU A 218 -12.73 5.40 21.04
CA LEU A 218 -12.83 6.12 19.78
C LEU A 218 -14.13 6.94 19.70
N LYS A 219 -14.00 8.24 19.46
CA LYS A 219 -15.13 9.18 19.34
C LYS A 219 -15.15 9.81 17.94
N PRO A 220 -16.30 10.30 17.47
CA PRO A 220 -16.40 11.06 16.24
C PRO A 220 -15.49 12.28 16.25
N PHE A 221 -14.75 12.48 15.18
CA PHE A 221 -13.88 13.63 15.00
C PHE A 221 -14.67 14.82 14.45
N LYS A 222 -14.51 15.97 15.10
CA LYS A 222 -14.97 17.25 14.54
C LYS A 222 -13.97 17.69 13.46
N ASN A 223 -14.46 18.08 12.29
CA ASN A 223 -13.64 18.65 11.20
C ASN A 223 -12.51 17.75 10.66
N LEU A 224 -12.61 16.42 10.79
CA LEU A 224 -11.64 15.51 10.16
C LEU A 224 -11.78 15.59 8.64
N LYS A 225 -10.69 15.91 7.94
CA LYS A 225 -10.59 16.01 6.48
C LYS A 225 -9.32 15.35 6.00
N GLY A 226 -9.25 15.06 4.70
CA GLY A 226 -8.07 14.52 4.05
C GLY A 226 -8.03 13.01 3.98
N GLU A 227 -6.88 12.49 3.61
CA GLU A 227 -6.60 11.06 3.48
C GLU A 227 -6.22 10.46 4.83
N ILE A 228 -6.75 9.28 5.10
CA ILE A 228 -6.58 8.62 6.38
C ILE A 228 -6.21 7.16 6.15
N THR A 229 -5.18 6.73 6.85
CA THR A 229 -4.86 5.32 7.06
C THR A 229 -5.11 4.98 8.52
N ILE A 230 -5.86 3.93 8.80
CA ILE A 230 -6.02 3.40 10.15
C ILE A 230 -5.24 2.11 10.31
N VAL A 231 -4.60 1.95 11.47
CA VAL A 231 -3.97 0.70 11.89
C VAL A 231 -4.63 0.28 13.19
N ILE A 232 -5.21 -0.91 13.20
CA ILE A 232 -5.80 -1.55 14.38
C ILE A 232 -4.80 -2.58 14.86
N SER A 233 -4.47 -2.59 16.16
CA SER A 233 -3.45 -3.47 16.73
C SER A 233 -3.81 -4.95 16.58
N GLU A 234 -2.84 -5.83 16.81
CA GLU A 234 -3.03 -7.27 17.01
C GLU A 234 -3.93 -7.57 18.22
N LEU A 235 -4.30 -8.82 18.41
CA LEU A 235 -5.09 -9.26 19.55
C LEU A 235 -4.32 -9.04 20.86
N ASN A 236 -4.99 -8.50 21.89
CA ASN A 236 -4.44 -8.42 23.24
C ASN A 236 -4.13 -9.82 23.80
N ASN A 237 -3.03 -9.95 24.53
CA ASN A 237 -2.55 -11.23 25.10
C ASN A 237 -3.62 -11.98 25.95
N LYS A 238 -4.59 -11.27 26.54
CA LYS A 238 -5.71 -11.89 27.24
C LYS A 238 -6.62 -12.73 26.33
N LYS A 239 -6.80 -12.31 25.05
CA LYS A 239 -7.56 -13.11 24.06
C LYS A 239 -6.72 -14.18 23.40
N LYS A 240 -5.40 -13.99 23.27
CA LYS A 240 -4.50 -15.07 22.80
C LYS A 240 -4.59 -16.29 23.71
N ALA A 241 -4.71 -16.11 25.02
CA ALA A 241 -4.86 -17.20 25.99
C ALA A 241 -6.22 -17.91 25.88
N SER A 242 -7.29 -17.22 25.47
CA SER A 242 -8.64 -17.83 25.34
C SER A 242 -8.84 -18.57 24.00
N ASN A 243 -8.07 -18.22 22.97
CA ASN A 243 -8.06 -18.95 21.69
C ASN A 243 -7.10 -20.16 21.69
N ASN A 244 -6.29 -20.33 22.74
CA ASN A 244 -5.58 -21.57 22.96
C ASN A 244 -6.59 -22.66 23.36
N LEU A 245 -6.61 -23.76 22.56
CA LEU A 245 -7.34 -25.02 22.70
C LEU A 245 -8.16 -25.11 23.99
N ASN A 246 -9.47 -25.22 23.85
CA ASN A 246 -10.32 -25.46 25.01
C ASN A 246 -9.92 -26.78 25.70
N GLU A 247 -10.29 -26.97 26.97
CA GLU A 247 -9.87 -28.16 27.72
C GLU A 247 -10.29 -29.50 27.07
N SER A 248 -11.35 -29.51 26.25
CA SER A 248 -11.79 -30.67 25.48
C SER A 248 -10.81 -31.01 24.36
N ASP A 249 -10.24 -30.00 23.69
CA ASP A 249 -9.24 -30.20 22.62
C ASP A 249 -7.90 -30.65 23.21
N LYS A 250 -7.52 -30.15 24.41
CA LYS A 250 -6.35 -30.63 25.15
C LYS A 250 -6.51 -32.10 25.59
N LYS A 251 -7.72 -32.50 25.97
CA LYS A 251 -8.02 -33.94 26.28
C LYS A 251 -7.94 -34.83 25.03
N LYS A 252 -8.47 -34.38 23.88
CA LYS A 252 -8.39 -35.13 22.61
C LYS A 252 -6.95 -35.31 22.14
N ILE A 253 -6.12 -34.28 22.23
CA ILE A 253 -4.70 -34.39 21.86
C ILE A 253 -3.95 -35.34 22.80
N LYS A 254 -4.22 -35.33 24.11
CA LYS A 254 -3.64 -36.29 25.05
C LYS A 254 -4.07 -37.76 24.81
N MET A 255 -5.22 -37.99 24.17
CA MET A 255 -5.67 -39.33 23.77
C MET A 255 -5.04 -39.83 22.47
N LEU A 256 -4.57 -38.90 21.60
CA LEU A 256 -3.94 -39.26 20.32
C LEU A 256 -2.40 -39.45 20.43
N VAL A 257 -1.81 -39.13 21.57
CA VAL A 257 -0.36 -39.25 21.84
C VAL A 257 -0.04 -40.40 22.81
N LYS A 258 -1.04 -41.18 23.20
CA LYS A 258 -0.89 -42.48 23.87
C LYS A 258 -1.11 -43.61 22.87
#